data_d49cd560eb07c24573ef5e60420cee99
#
_entry.id   d49cd560eb07c24573ef5e60420cee99
#
_cell.length_a   1.000
_cell.length_b   1.000
_cell.length_c   1.000
_cell.angle_alpha   90.00
_cell.angle_beta   90.00
_cell.angle_gamma   90.00
#
_symmetry.space_group_name_H-M   'P 1'
#
loop_
_entity.id
_entity.type
_entity.pdbx_description
1 polymer ?
#
loop_
_entity_poly.entity_id
_entity_poly.type
_entity_poly.pdbx_seq_one_letter_code
_entity_poly.pdbx_strand_id
1 'polypeptide(L)'
;MANLAERTKIAAMSAALTKAWQYLEKDPENNIPKLMDMVDKVAPEGWYESQRKAFRKAIADKTNWYELMIKVWDLNEGVRNAFFKNFIVNASLSGSARQEAIKEREGCNIPWAILLDPT
;
A
#
# COMPACT_ATOMS: atom_id res chain seq x y z
N MET A 1 10.62 5.29 20.31
CA MET A 1 9.49 6.15 19.91
C MET A 1 9.87 6.89 18.62
N ALA A 2 8.97 6.92 17.65
CA ALA A 2 9.15 7.76 16.47
C ALA A 2 9.25 9.23 16.90
N ASN A 3 10.23 9.98 16.36
CA ASN A 3 10.38 11.39 16.63
C ASN A 3 9.28 12.21 15.93
N LEU A 4 9.17 13.49 16.25
CA LEU A 4 8.13 14.37 15.68
C LEU A 4 8.19 14.41 14.14
N ALA A 5 9.38 14.44 13.57
CA ALA A 5 9.57 14.47 12.11
C ALA A 5 9.06 13.19 11.44
N GLU A 6 9.32 12.04 12.02
CA GLU A 6 8.80 10.74 11.53
C GLU A 6 7.28 10.65 11.63
N ARG A 7 6.72 11.11 12.74
CA ARG A 7 5.25 11.16 12.92
C ARG A 7 4.59 12.07 11.88
N THR A 8 5.18 13.21 11.61
CA THR A 8 4.70 14.14 10.59
C THR A 8 4.79 13.53 9.19
N LYS A 9 5.91 12.85 8.88
CA LYS A 9 6.09 12.14 7.61
C LYS A 9 5.04 11.05 7.42
N ILE A 10 4.82 10.21 8.42
CA ILE A 10 3.80 9.15 8.39
C ILE A 10 2.40 9.73 8.19
N ALA A 11 2.07 10.82 8.90
CA ALA A 11 0.77 11.49 8.77
C ALA A 11 0.58 12.05 7.35
N ALA A 12 1.61 12.68 6.77
CA ALA A 12 1.56 13.21 5.42
C ALA A 12 1.40 12.08 4.36
N MET A 13 2.14 10.98 4.51
CA MET A 13 2.01 9.82 3.63
C MET A 13 0.63 9.16 3.76
N SER A 14 0.11 9.02 4.96
CA SER A 14 -1.23 8.50 5.22
C SER A 14 -2.31 9.37 4.55
N ALA A 15 -2.20 10.69 4.66
CA ALA A 15 -3.11 11.61 3.99
C ALA A 15 -3.04 11.50 2.45
N ALA A 16 -1.83 11.38 1.89
CA ALA A 16 -1.64 11.19 0.46
C ALA A 16 -2.23 9.87 -0.03
N LEU A 17 -2.01 8.77 0.69
CA LEU A 17 -2.60 7.47 0.39
C LEU A 17 -4.13 7.48 0.48
N THR A 18 -4.69 8.17 1.46
CA THR A 18 -6.15 8.31 1.60
C THR A 18 -6.74 9.06 0.40
N LYS A 19 -6.10 10.13 -0.06
CA LYS A 19 -6.53 10.85 -1.27
C LYS A 19 -6.40 9.99 -2.53
N ALA A 20 -5.33 9.22 -2.66
CA ALA A 20 -5.14 8.29 -3.76
C ALA A 20 -6.24 7.22 -3.76
N TRP A 21 -6.58 6.66 -2.60
CA TRP A 21 -7.67 5.71 -2.44
C TRP A 21 -9.02 6.29 -2.86
N GLN A 22 -9.36 7.49 -2.38
CA GLN A 22 -10.58 8.19 -2.77
C GLN A 22 -10.64 8.50 -4.27
N TYR A 23 -9.49 8.79 -4.88
CA TYR A 23 -9.39 8.97 -6.32
C TYR A 23 -9.67 7.68 -7.08
N LEU A 24 -9.13 6.55 -6.60
CA LEU A 24 -9.38 5.23 -7.19
C LEU A 24 -10.85 4.81 -7.05
N GLU A 25 -11.50 5.10 -5.94
CA GLU A 25 -12.91 4.76 -5.70
C GLU A 25 -13.88 5.37 -6.74
N LYS A 26 -13.54 6.51 -7.31
CA LYS A 26 -14.40 7.18 -8.30
C LYS A 26 -14.49 6.43 -9.62
N ASP A 27 -13.39 5.86 -10.08
CA ASP A 27 -13.30 5.13 -11.34
C ASP A 27 -12.04 4.26 -11.33
N PRO A 28 -12.08 3.06 -10.71
CA PRO A 28 -10.89 2.25 -10.52
C PRO A 28 -10.19 1.89 -11.83
N GLU A 29 -10.93 1.49 -12.85
CA GLU A 29 -10.36 1.04 -14.12
C GLU A 29 -9.57 2.12 -14.84
N ASN A 30 -10.08 3.35 -14.86
CA ASN A 30 -9.41 4.46 -15.54
C ASN A 30 -8.39 5.17 -14.64
N ASN A 31 -8.57 5.15 -13.33
CA ASN A 31 -7.73 5.89 -12.40
C ASN A 31 -6.49 5.12 -11.95
N ILE A 32 -6.51 3.79 -11.95
CA ILE A 32 -5.31 2.97 -11.63
C ILE A 32 -4.15 3.25 -12.59
N PRO A 33 -4.33 3.21 -13.93
CA PRO A 33 -3.26 3.57 -14.86
C PRO A 33 -2.72 4.99 -14.66
N LYS A 34 -3.60 5.96 -14.44
CA LYS A 34 -3.23 7.36 -14.21
C LYS A 34 -2.42 7.52 -12.91
N LEU A 35 -2.81 6.81 -11.86
CA LEU A 35 -2.06 6.81 -10.60
C LEU A 35 -0.67 6.21 -10.78
N MET A 36 -0.56 5.12 -11.56
CA MET A 36 0.73 4.53 -11.91
C MET A 36 1.62 5.49 -12.69
N ASP A 37 1.05 6.26 -13.61
CA ASP A 37 1.79 7.30 -14.33
C ASP A 37 2.33 8.39 -13.40
N MET A 38 1.55 8.76 -12.38
CA MET A 38 1.99 9.72 -11.36
C MET A 38 3.11 9.14 -10.49
N VAL A 39 2.99 7.89 -10.08
CA VAL A 39 4.03 7.18 -9.30
C VAL A 39 5.33 7.10 -10.09
N ASP A 40 5.28 6.75 -11.37
CA ASP A 40 6.48 6.64 -12.21
C ASP A 40 7.21 7.98 -12.41
N LYS A 41 6.48 9.09 -12.37
CA LYS A 41 7.08 10.43 -12.47
C LYS A 41 7.83 10.87 -11.22
N VAL A 42 7.39 10.42 -10.05
CA VAL A 42 7.94 10.83 -8.75
C VAL A 42 8.84 9.77 -8.10
N ALA A 43 8.78 8.54 -8.58
CA ALA A 43 9.55 7.44 -8.04
C ALA A 43 11.06 7.65 -8.29
N PRO A 44 11.91 7.43 -7.28
CA PRO A 44 13.36 7.40 -7.48
C PRO A 44 13.76 6.35 -8.52
N GLU A 45 14.89 6.59 -9.19
CA GLU A 45 15.43 5.64 -10.16
C GLU A 45 15.63 4.26 -9.53
N GLY A 46 15.18 3.22 -10.23
CA GLY A 46 15.28 1.83 -9.77
C GLY A 46 14.31 1.43 -8.64
N TRP A 47 13.58 2.37 -8.07
CA TRP A 47 12.65 2.07 -6.98
C TRP A 47 11.50 1.19 -7.42
N TYR A 48 11.49 -0.06 -6.96
CA TYR A 48 10.51 -1.10 -7.33
C TYR A 48 10.21 -1.16 -8.84
N GLU A 49 11.22 -0.94 -9.68
CA GLU A 49 11.03 -0.81 -11.14
C GLU A 49 10.47 -2.09 -11.77
N SER A 50 10.99 -3.25 -11.40
CA SER A 50 10.49 -4.54 -11.91
C SER A 50 9.06 -4.82 -11.48
N GLN A 51 8.72 -4.50 -10.22
CA GLN A 51 7.35 -4.64 -9.69
C GLN A 51 6.38 -3.67 -10.37
N ARG A 52 6.78 -2.42 -10.59
CA ARG A 52 5.97 -1.45 -11.33
C ARG A 52 5.72 -1.87 -12.78
N LYS A 53 6.74 -2.38 -13.45
CA LYS A 53 6.62 -2.95 -14.82
C LYS A 53 5.67 -4.14 -14.86
N ALA A 54 5.80 -5.07 -13.90
CA ALA A 54 4.91 -6.23 -13.79
C ALA A 54 3.46 -5.81 -13.54
N PHE A 55 3.24 -4.82 -12.70
CA PHE A 55 1.90 -4.29 -12.42
C PHE A 55 1.28 -3.61 -13.65
N ARG A 56 2.06 -2.80 -14.38
CA ARG A 56 1.62 -2.20 -15.64
C ARG A 56 1.24 -3.26 -16.69
N LYS A 57 2.03 -4.32 -16.78
CA LYS A 57 1.73 -5.44 -17.67
C LYS A 57 0.43 -6.14 -17.26
N ALA A 58 0.21 -6.37 -15.97
CA ALA A 58 -1.04 -6.94 -15.46
C ALA A 58 -2.27 -6.09 -15.81
N ILE A 59 -2.15 -4.76 -15.72
CA ILE A 59 -3.21 -3.81 -16.12
C ILE A 59 -3.46 -3.88 -17.64
N ALA A 60 -2.40 -3.84 -18.44
CA ALA A 60 -2.51 -3.84 -19.90
C ALA A 60 -3.12 -5.14 -20.44
N ASP A 61 -2.71 -6.28 -19.88
CA ASP A 61 -3.17 -7.62 -20.28
C ASP A 61 -4.49 -8.02 -19.62
N LYS A 62 -5.01 -7.21 -18.69
CA LYS A 62 -6.21 -7.50 -17.88
C LYS A 62 -6.19 -8.92 -17.28
N THR A 63 -5.08 -9.23 -16.60
CA THR A 63 -4.88 -10.55 -16.00
C THR A 63 -5.90 -10.83 -14.90
N ASN A 64 -6.02 -12.10 -14.47
CA ASN A 64 -6.89 -12.48 -13.36
C ASN A 64 -6.57 -11.72 -12.06
N TRP A 65 -5.32 -11.38 -11.82
CA TRP A 65 -4.90 -10.55 -10.68
C TRP A 65 -5.44 -9.12 -10.77
N TYR A 66 -5.41 -8.53 -11.96
CA TYR A 66 -5.99 -7.23 -12.19
C TYR A 66 -7.50 -7.24 -12.01
N GLU A 67 -8.19 -8.24 -12.57
CA GLU A 67 -9.64 -8.40 -12.39
C GLU A 67 -10.02 -8.59 -10.93
N LEU A 68 -9.25 -9.39 -10.18
CA LEU A 68 -9.46 -9.58 -8.74
C LEU A 68 -9.28 -8.25 -7.98
N MET A 69 -8.28 -7.48 -8.33
CA MET A 69 -8.03 -6.17 -7.74
C MET A 69 -9.19 -5.20 -8.01
N ILE A 70 -9.72 -5.17 -9.22
CA ILE A 70 -10.87 -4.33 -9.57
C ILE A 70 -12.11 -4.73 -8.75
N LYS A 71 -12.34 -6.01 -8.52
CA LYS A 71 -13.46 -6.50 -7.71
C LYS A 71 -13.44 -6.04 -6.25
N VAL A 72 -12.32 -5.56 -5.74
CA VAL A 72 -12.25 -4.95 -4.40
C VAL A 72 -13.21 -3.77 -4.29
N TRP A 73 -13.43 -3.03 -5.38
CA TRP A 73 -14.36 -1.89 -5.40
C TRP A 73 -15.82 -2.29 -5.47
N ASP A 74 -16.14 -3.56 -5.75
CA ASP A 74 -17.50 -4.09 -5.64
C ASP A 74 -17.88 -4.44 -4.19
N LEU A 75 -16.91 -4.45 -3.27
CA LEU A 75 -17.15 -4.69 -1.86
C LEU A 75 -17.89 -3.51 -1.21
N ASN A 76 -18.60 -3.81 -0.13
CA ASN A 76 -19.20 -2.77 0.70
C ASN A 76 -18.17 -1.73 1.12
N GLU A 77 -18.54 -0.45 1.11
CA GLU A 77 -17.67 0.68 1.42
C GLU A 77 -16.98 0.54 2.79
N GLY A 78 -17.71 0.11 3.80
CA GLY A 78 -17.15 -0.11 5.14
C GLY A 78 -16.06 -1.18 5.15
N VAL A 79 -16.25 -2.27 4.40
CA VAL A 79 -15.25 -3.35 4.25
C VAL A 79 -14.01 -2.85 3.50
N ARG A 80 -14.21 -2.13 2.40
CA ARG A 80 -13.09 -1.54 1.62
C ARG A 80 -12.26 -0.60 2.47
N ASN A 81 -12.92 0.30 3.19
CA ASN A 81 -12.25 1.29 4.02
C ASN A 81 -11.53 0.65 5.21
N ALA A 82 -12.11 -0.39 5.82
CA ALA A 82 -11.47 -1.17 6.87
C ALA A 82 -10.22 -1.90 6.34
N PHE A 83 -10.30 -2.51 5.16
CA PHE A 83 -9.15 -3.15 4.51
C PHE A 83 -8.04 -2.13 4.22
N PHE A 84 -8.36 -1.01 3.60
CA PHE A 84 -7.40 0.04 3.30
C PHE A 84 -6.72 0.56 4.57
N LYS A 85 -7.51 0.92 5.58
CA LYS A 85 -6.99 1.46 6.84
C LYS A 85 -6.09 0.45 7.55
N ASN A 86 -6.52 -0.79 7.68
CA ASN A 86 -5.80 -1.77 8.48
C ASN A 86 -4.62 -2.39 7.73
N PHE A 87 -4.77 -2.71 6.47
CA PHE A 87 -3.72 -3.36 5.69
C PHE A 87 -2.73 -2.36 5.10
N ILE A 88 -3.21 -1.31 4.42
CA ILE A 88 -2.32 -0.36 3.74
C ILE A 88 -1.73 0.64 4.74
N VAL A 89 -2.57 1.33 5.51
CA VAL A 89 -2.10 2.40 6.39
C VAL A 89 -1.45 1.84 7.66
N ASN A 90 -2.16 1.01 8.42
CA ASN A 90 -1.67 0.54 9.71
C ASN A 90 -0.56 -0.51 9.59
N ALA A 91 -0.73 -1.52 8.75
CA ALA A 91 0.28 -2.58 8.61
C ALA A 91 1.49 -2.13 7.80
N SER A 92 1.28 -1.55 6.62
CA SER A 92 2.39 -1.25 5.70
C SER A 92 3.11 0.05 6.04
N LEU A 93 2.41 1.05 6.53
CA LEU A 93 3.01 2.36 6.83
C LEU A 93 3.44 2.48 8.29
N SER A 94 2.48 2.48 9.22
CA SER A 94 2.77 2.66 10.65
C SER A 94 3.43 1.45 11.26
N GLY A 95 3.06 0.25 10.81
CA GLY A 95 3.60 -1.02 11.31
C GLY A 95 5.05 -1.22 10.93
N SER A 96 5.45 -0.93 9.69
CA SER A 96 6.85 -1.07 9.26
C SER A 96 7.78 -0.14 10.02
N ALA A 97 7.40 1.12 10.23
CA ALA A 97 8.17 2.06 11.03
C ALA A 97 8.34 1.58 12.49
N ARG A 98 7.27 1.00 13.05
CA ARG A 98 7.32 0.43 14.41
C ARG A 98 8.20 -0.81 14.46
N GLN A 99 8.16 -1.67 13.45
CA GLN A 99 9.01 -2.86 13.36
C GLN A 99 10.49 -2.49 13.27
N GLU A 100 10.86 -1.49 12.49
CA GLU A 100 12.25 -1.01 12.42
C GLU A 100 12.74 -0.48 13.78
N ALA A 101 11.93 0.30 14.48
CA ALA A 101 12.28 0.79 15.81
C ALA A 101 12.47 -0.36 16.84
N ILE A 102 11.64 -1.41 16.78
CA ILE A 102 11.76 -2.59 17.62
C ILE A 102 13.03 -3.38 17.24
N LYS A 103 13.29 -3.56 15.95
CA LYS A 103 14.47 -4.24 15.43
C LYS A 103 15.76 -3.57 15.93
N GLU A 104 15.83 -2.25 15.86
CA GLU A 104 16.97 -1.49 16.38
C GLU A 104 17.15 -1.67 17.90
N ARG A 105 16.05 -1.62 18.64
CA ARG A 105 16.08 -1.75 20.10
C ARG A 105 16.48 -3.16 20.56
N GLU A 106 15.91 -4.19 19.96
CA GLU A 106 16.08 -5.59 20.38
C GLU A 106 17.25 -6.31 19.67
N GLY A 107 17.81 -5.70 18.62
CA GLY A 107 18.93 -6.28 17.86
C GLY A 107 18.58 -7.55 17.07
N CYS A 108 17.30 -7.77 16.76
CA CYS A 108 16.84 -8.92 16.00
C CYS A 108 15.84 -8.54 14.91
N ASN A 109 15.73 -9.39 13.89
CA ASN A 109 14.74 -9.19 12.84
C ASN A 109 13.33 -9.49 13.38
N ILE A 110 12.39 -8.59 13.04
CA ILE A 110 10.98 -8.76 13.37
C ILE A 110 10.26 -9.30 12.15
N PRO A 111 9.52 -10.43 12.25
CA PRO A 111 8.75 -10.94 11.12
C PRO A 111 7.63 -9.95 10.75
N TRP A 112 7.48 -9.69 9.45
CA TRP A 112 6.41 -8.83 8.94
C TRP A 112 5.06 -9.54 8.85
N ALA A 113 5.09 -10.88 8.80
CA ALA A 113 3.91 -11.72 8.81
C ALA A 113 4.16 -12.99 9.62
N ILE A 114 3.15 -13.44 10.34
CA ILE A 114 3.17 -14.68 11.10
C ILE A 114 1.99 -15.53 10.64
N LEU A 115 2.27 -16.75 10.18
CA LEU A 115 1.24 -17.72 9.87
C LEU A 115 0.96 -18.58 11.10
N LEU A 116 -0.27 -18.55 11.58
CA LEU A 116 -0.73 -19.38 12.68
C LEU A 116 -1.62 -20.50 12.14
N ASP A 117 -1.27 -21.74 12.42
CA ASP A 117 -2.11 -22.89 12.14
C ASP A 117 -2.93 -23.23 13.37
N PRO A 118 -4.26 -23.04 13.35
CA PRO A 118 -5.12 -23.22 14.51
C PRO A 118 -5.56 -24.67 14.77
N THR A 119 -5.01 -25.66 14.06
CA THR A 119 -5.37 -27.08 14.23
C THR A 119 -5.06 -27.66 15.60
#